data_56a27a663c03e6178189b8c4724a7074
#
_entry.id   56a27a663c03e6178189b8c4724a7074
#
_cell.length_a   1.000
_cell.length_b   1.000
_cell.length_c   1.000
_cell.angle_alpha   90.00
_cell.angle_beta   90.00
_cell.angle_gamma   90.00
#
_symmetry.space_group_name_H-M   'P 1'
#
loop_
_entity.id
_entity.type
_entity.pdbx_description
1 polymer ?
#
loop_
_entity_poly.entity_id
_entity_poly.type
_entity_poly.pdbx_seq_one_letter_code
_entity_poly.pdbx_strand_id
1 'polypeptide(L)'
;REEGYETIMVNCNPETVSTDYDISDRLYFEPITVEDVLAITDIESPLGVIVQYGGQTPLKIAEELESNGVRILGTSPDSIDLAEDRGRFQEFVNRLDLKQPPNGIATNLEEAMLVSDKVGFPFVVRPSYVLGGRAMDIVYKKSDLENYLVEAVQASEKSPVLLDGFLNQAIEIDIEAVCDGEHVVIGGILQHIEQAGIHSGDSACSLPPYSLSEEVIEEVSVMVKSIALE
;
A
#
# COMPACT_ATOMS: atom_id res chain seq x y z
N ARG A 1 -12.31 -23.96 -1.42
CA ARG A 1 -13.31 -25.05 -1.50
C ARG A 1 -12.99 -26.04 -2.60
N GLU A 2 -12.74 -25.59 -3.81
CA GLU A 2 -12.44 -26.50 -4.94
C GLU A 2 -11.23 -27.38 -4.69
N GLU A 3 -10.25 -26.89 -3.95
CA GLU A 3 -9.03 -27.63 -3.52
C GLU A 3 -9.23 -28.43 -2.23
N GLY A 4 -10.46 -28.53 -1.69
CA GLY A 4 -10.80 -29.33 -0.52
C GLY A 4 -10.54 -28.65 0.83
N TYR A 5 -10.33 -27.32 0.85
CA TYR A 5 -10.20 -26.55 2.08
C TYR A 5 -11.56 -26.02 2.55
N GLU A 6 -11.78 -26.04 3.86
CA GLU A 6 -12.85 -25.25 4.49
C GLU A 6 -12.39 -23.79 4.59
N THR A 7 -13.31 -22.87 4.27
CA THR A 7 -13.08 -21.44 4.30
C THR A 7 -13.80 -20.79 5.46
N ILE A 8 -13.09 -19.95 6.21
CA ILE A 8 -13.63 -19.22 7.36
C ILE A 8 -13.45 -17.73 7.08
N MET A 9 -14.55 -16.99 7.07
CA MET A 9 -14.56 -15.55 6.91
C MET A 9 -14.74 -14.86 8.26
N VAL A 10 -13.93 -13.86 8.53
CA VAL A 10 -14.07 -12.96 9.68
C VAL A 10 -14.24 -11.55 9.17
N ASN A 11 -15.36 -10.92 9.43
CA ASN A 11 -15.63 -9.53 9.06
C ASN A 11 -16.77 -8.97 9.92
N CYS A 12 -16.63 -7.76 10.42
CA CYS A 12 -17.68 -7.07 11.19
C CYS A 12 -18.70 -6.31 10.32
N ASN A 13 -18.49 -6.21 9.00
CA ASN A 13 -19.40 -5.52 8.08
C ASN A 13 -20.39 -6.51 7.46
N PRO A 14 -21.71 -6.41 7.78
CA PRO A 14 -22.71 -7.29 7.19
C PRO A 14 -23.13 -6.90 5.76
N GLU A 15 -22.71 -5.73 5.27
CA GLU A 15 -23.13 -5.19 3.97
C GLU A 15 -22.05 -5.35 2.88
N THR A 16 -21.32 -6.44 2.92
CA THR A 16 -20.31 -6.75 1.90
C THR A 16 -20.46 -8.17 1.39
N VAL A 17 -20.12 -8.37 0.11
CA VAL A 17 -20.21 -9.69 -0.56
C VAL A 17 -19.44 -10.78 0.20
N SER A 18 -18.33 -10.46 0.86
CA SER A 18 -17.55 -11.44 1.64
C SER A 18 -18.31 -12.04 2.82
N THR A 19 -19.37 -11.41 3.28
CA THR A 19 -20.23 -11.89 4.38
C THR A 19 -21.55 -12.50 3.91
N ASP A 20 -21.72 -12.70 2.61
CA ASP A 20 -22.87 -13.44 2.08
C ASP A 20 -22.78 -14.92 2.53
N TYR A 21 -23.93 -15.51 2.81
CA TYR A 21 -24.06 -16.83 3.43
C TYR A 21 -23.44 -17.99 2.63
N ASP A 22 -23.20 -17.80 1.35
CA ASP A 22 -22.69 -18.81 0.42
C ASP A 22 -21.19 -18.63 0.06
N ILE A 23 -20.56 -17.57 0.54
CA ILE A 23 -19.16 -17.25 0.21
C ILE A 23 -18.17 -18.10 1.00
N SER A 24 -18.39 -18.30 2.30
CA SER A 24 -17.53 -19.13 3.16
C SER A 24 -18.29 -20.32 3.78
N ASP A 25 -17.55 -21.30 4.26
CA ASP A 25 -18.16 -22.43 5.00
C ASP A 25 -18.55 -22.03 6.41
N ARG A 26 -17.80 -21.08 7.00
CA ARG A 26 -18.08 -20.49 8.32
C ARG A 26 -17.90 -18.97 8.25
N LEU A 27 -18.75 -18.27 8.95
CA LEU A 27 -18.75 -16.81 9.02
C LEU A 27 -18.79 -16.35 10.47
N TYR A 28 -17.81 -15.51 10.85
CA TYR A 28 -17.74 -14.82 12.13
C TYR A 28 -17.96 -13.34 11.91
N PHE A 29 -19.00 -12.77 12.52
CA PHE A 29 -19.24 -11.33 12.58
C PHE A 29 -18.57 -10.74 13.81
N GLU A 30 -17.25 -10.71 13.79
CA GLU A 30 -16.43 -10.21 14.90
C GLU A 30 -15.54 -9.07 14.41
N PRO A 31 -15.09 -8.19 15.31
CA PRO A 31 -14.07 -7.21 15.00
C PRO A 31 -12.78 -7.89 14.54
N ILE A 32 -12.06 -7.23 13.62
CA ILE A 32 -10.75 -7.69 13.19
C ILE A 32 -9.70 -7.13 14.16
N THR A 33 -9.73 -7.67 15.39
CA THR A 33 -8.71 -7.42 16.42
C THR A 33 -7.85 -8.67 16.62
N VAL A 34 -6.67 -8.51 17.21
CA VAL A 34 -5.78 -9.65 17.50
C VAL A 34 -6.48 -10.65 18.40
N GLU A 35 -7.13 -10.18 19.45
CA GLU A 35 -7.80 -11.03 20.47
C GLU A 35 -8.93 -11.85 19.85
N ASP A 36 -9.79 -11.23 19.03
CA ASP A 36 -10.92 -11.91 18.40
C ASP A 36 -10.43 -12.95 17.39
N VAL A 37 -9.43 -12.59 16.57
CA VAL A 37 -8.86 -13.53 15.58
C VAL A 37 -8.15 -14.68 16.27
N LEU A 38 -7.38 -14.44 17.34
CA LEU A 38 -6.76 -15.52 18.14
C LEU A 38 -7.81 -16.45 18.74
N ALA A 39 -8.89 -15.91 19.30
CA ALA A 39 -9.97 -16.74 19.85
C ALA A 39 -10.63 -17.64 18.78
N ILE A 40 -10.81 -17.11 17.57
CA ILE A 40 -11.33 -17.89 16.43
C ILE A 40 -10.33 -18.95 15.99
N THR A 41 -9.03 -18.62 15.89
CA THR A 41 -8.00 -19.59 15.51
C THR A 41 -7.83 -20.70 16.51
N ASP A 42 -8.01 -20.44 17.79
CA ASP A 42 -8.00 -21.44 18.87
C ASP A 42 -9.18 -22.43 18.74
N ILE A 43 -10.35 -21.95 18.35
CA ILE A 43 -11.57 -22.78 18.18
C ILE A 43 -11.47 -23.60 16.89
N GLU A 44 -11.10 -22.94 15.79
CA GLU A 44 -11.17 -23.52 14.46
C GLU A 44 -9.93 -24.27 14.04
N SER A 45 -8.78 -23.98 14.67
CA SER A 45 -7.47 -24.59 14.35
C SER A 45 -7.18 -24.57 12.83
N PRO A 46 -7.26 -23.41 12.15
CA PRO A 46 -7.10 -23.33 10.71
C PRO A 46 -5.66 -23.66 10.29
N LEU A 47 -5.49 -24.01 9.02
CA LEU A 47 -4.16 -24.17 8.41
C LEU A 47 -3.32 -22.87 8.50
N GLY A 48 -3.98 -21.73 8.49
CA GLY A 48 -3.42 -20.40 8.63
C GLY A 48 -4.45 -19.32 8.27
N VAL A 49 -4.00 -18.08 8.31
CA VAL A 49 -4.84 -16.89 8.09
C VAL A 49 -4.33 -16.10 6.89
N ILE A 50 -5.23 -15.69 6.01
CA ILE A 50 -4.94 -14.76 4.92
C ILE A 50 -5.37 -13.35 5.36
N VAL A 51 -4.45 -12.40 5.33
CA VAL A 51 -4.67 -11.02 5.81
C VAL A 51 -4.80 -9.99 4.67
N GLN A 52 -4.58 -10.39 3.42
CA GLN A 52 -4.44 -9.46 2.29
C GLN A 52 -5.77 -8.97 1.68
N TYR A 53 -6.89 -9.66 1.93
CA TYR A 53 -8.16 -9.34 1.27
C TYR A 53 -9.08 -8.40 2.05
N GLY A 54 -8.63 -7.86 3.17
CA GLY A 54 -9.44 -7.02 4.07
C GLY A 54 -8.96 -5.57 4.17
N GLY A 55 -8.16 -5.08 3.22
CA GLY A 55 -7.56 -3.75 3.27
C GLY A 55 -6.55 -3.61 4.42
N GLN A 56 -6.39 -2.41 4.95
CA GLN A 56 -5.36 -2.08 5.94
C GLN A 56 -5.58 -2.71 7.34
N THR A 57 -6.83 -3.04 7.69
CA THR A 57 -7.12 -3.52 9.06
C THR A 57 -6.46 -4.86 9.37
N PRO A 58 -6.64 -5.92 8.56
CA PRO A 58 -5.97 -7.20 8.83
C PRO A 58 -4.45 -7.15 8.60
N LEU A 59 -3.95 -6.29 7.72
CA LEU A 59 -2.50 -6.15 7.51
C LEU A 59 -1.80 -5.66 8.79
N LYS A 60 -2.40 -4.74 9.52
CA LYS A 60 -1.82 -4.18 10.76
C LYS A 60 -1.69 -5.16 11.91
N ILE A 61 -2.46 -6.23 11.91
CA ILE A 61 -2.40 -7.26 12.96
C ILE A 61 -1.58 -8.50 12.56
N ALA A 62 -1.06 -8.55 11.33
CA ALA A 62 -0.37 -9.72 10.79
C ALA A 62 0.85 -10.13 11.61
N GLU A 63 1.72 -9.18 11.97
CA GLU A 63 2.92 -9.42 12.77
C GLU A 63 2.58 -9.93 14.18
N GLU A 64 1.56 -9.35 14.80
CA GLU A 64 1.13 -9.77 16.14
C GLU A 64 0.47 -11.14 16.13
N LEU A 65 -0.31 -11.48 15.11
CA LEU A 65 -0.84 -12.84 14.92
C LEU A 65 0.28 -13.87 14.74
N GLU A 66 1.29 -13.57 13.90
CA GLU A 66 2.44 -14.45 13.68
C GLU A 66 3.23 -14.65 14.98
N SER A 67 3.48 -13.58 15.76
CA SER A 67 4.18 -13.65 17.05
C SER A 67 3.44 -14.50 18.09
N ASN A 68 2.12 -14.64 17.96
CA ASN A 68 1.29 -15.53 18.76
C ASN A 68 1.13 -16.94 18.16
N GLY A 69 1.92 -17.29 17.14
CA GLY A 69 1.98 -18.63 16.57
C GLY A 69 0.95 -18.91 15.48
N VAL A 70 0.21 -17.92 15.02
CA VAL A 70 -0.71 -18.05 13.88
C VAL A 70 0.08 -17.99 12.58
N ARG A 71 -0.08 -19.01 11.74
CA ARG A 71 0.56 -19.03 10.42
C ARG A 71 -0.14 -18.05 9.50
N ILE A 72 0.60 -17.09 8.97
CA ILE A 72 0.10 -16.20 7.89
C ILE A 72 0.33 -16.88 6.55
N LEU A 73 -0.71 -16.96 5.74
CA LEU A 73 -0.70 -17.52 4.39
C LEU A 73 -0.61 -16.40 3.35
N GLY A 74 0.15 -16.62 2.30
CA GLY A 74 0.43 -15.62 1.27
C GLY A 74 1.69 -14.82 1.61
N THR A 75 1.63 -13.49 1.44
CA THR A 75 2.76 -12.60 1.73
C THR A 75 3.11 -12.63 3.22
N SER A 76 4.40 -12.74 3.53
CA SER A 76 4.88 -12.78 4.92
C SER A 76 4.65 -11.43 5.63
N PRO A 77 4.48 -11.42 6.97
CA PRO A 77 4.37 -10.17 7.72
C PRO A 77 5.57 -9.22 7.50
N ASP A 78 6.79 -9.75 7.39
CA ASP A 78 7.97 -8.92 7.10
C ASP A 78 7.92 -8.28 5.70
N SER A 79 7.43 -9.00 4.68
CA SER A 79 7.25 -8.44 3.34
C SER A 79 6.10 -7.42 3.29
N ILE A 80 5.06 -7.62 4.10
CA ILE A 80 3.98 -6.63 4.28
C ILE A 80 4.55 -5.35 4.91
N ASP A 81 5.32 -5.48 6.00
CA ASP A 81 5.97 -4.34 6.66
C ASP A 81 6.96 -3.63 5.73
N LEU A 82 7.76 -4.39 4.97
CA LEU A 82 8.66 -3.83 3.95
C LEU A 82 7.91 -2.97 2.92
N ALA A 83 6.73 -3.41 2.49
CA ALA A 83 5.91 -2.65 1.52
C ALA A 83 5.24 -1.42 2.15
N GLU A 84 4.88 -1.49 3.44
CA GLU A 84 4.21 -0.41 4.16
C GLU A 84 5.20 0.63 4.73
N ASP A 85 6.39 0.20 5.18
CA ASP A 85 7.43 1.09 5.67
C ASP A 85 8.14 1.80 4.51
N ARG A 86 8.03 3.11 4.46
CA ARG A 86 8.55 3.91 3.35
C ARG A 86 10.06 3.90 3.25
N GLY A 87 10.76 3.84 4.38
CA GLY A 87 12.22 3.79 4.40
C GLY A 87 12.70 2.46 3.84
N ARG A 88 12.15 1.35 4.34
CA ARG A 88 12.42 0.00 3.86
C ARG A 88 12.08 -0.15 2.38
N PHE A 89 10.90 0.33 1.97
CA PHE A 89 10.45 0.25 0.58
C PHE A 89 11.33 1.08 -0.36
N GLN A 90 11.75 2.28 0.04
CA GLN A 90 12.67 3.09 -0.74
C GLN A 90 14.02 2.40 -0.96
N GLU A 91 14.59 1.80 0.09
CA GLU A 91 15.83 1.02 -0.01
C GLU A 91 15.64 -0.20 -0.94
N PHE A 92 14.51 -0.88 -0.80
CA PHE A 92 14.14 -2.02 -1.63
C PHE A 92 14.05 -1.65 -3.12
N VAL A 93 13.33 -0.59 -3.46
CA VAL A 93 13.19 -0.09 -4.84
C VAL A 93 14.54 0.35 -5.42
N ASN A 94 15.37 1.02 -4.60
CA ASN A 94 16.72 1.40 -5.01
C ASN A 94 17.63 0.18 -5.26
N ARG A 95 17.55 -0.87 -4.43
CA ARG A 95 18.31 -2.11 -4.60
C ARG A 95 17.97 -2.82 -5.91
N LEU A 96 16.70 -2.75 -6.32
CA LEU A 96 16.21 -3.30 -7.59
C LEU A 96 16.45 -2.37 -8.79
N ASP A 97 17.06 -1.20 -8.59
CA ASP A 97 17.26 -0.17 -9.62
C ASP A 97 15.95 0.22 -10.35
N LEU A 98 14.83 0.24 -9.61
CA LEU A 98 13.54 0.59 -10.17
C LEU A 98 13.32 2.10 -10.16
N LYS A 99 12.59 2.58 -11.15
CA LYS A 99 12.25 4.00 -11.28
C LYS A 99 11.24 4.41 -10.21
N GLN A 100 11.51 5.51 -9.55
CA GLN A 100 10.59 6.18 -8.63
C GLN A 100 10.72 7.69 -8.76
N PRO A 101 9.69 8.48 -8.40
CA PRO A 101 9.82 9.92 -8.32
C PRO A 101 10.94 10.31 -7.34
N PRO A 102 11.70 11.38 -7.63
CA PRO A 102 12.64 11.91 -6.65
C PRO A 102 11.92 12.19 -5.34
N ASN A 103 12.46 11.72 -4.23
CA ASN A 103 11.84 11.90 -2.92
C ASN A 103 12.89 12.11 -1.82
N GLY A 104 12.41 12.50 -0.65
CA GLY A 104 13.23 12.61 0.53
C GLY A 104 12.42 12.90 1.78
N ILE A 105 13.05 12.69 2.92
CA ILE A 105 12.47 12.86 4.25
C ILE A 105 13.20 14.02 4.93
N ALA A 106 12.46 14.87 5.64
CA ALA A 106 13.00 15.96 6.42
C ALA A 106 12.33 16.03 7.80
N THR A 107 13.10 16.29 8.83
CA THR A 107 12.64 16.44 10.21
C THR A 107 12.56 17.89 10.67
N ASN A 108 13.14 18.80 9.88
CA ASN A 108 13.16 20.22 10.16
C ASN A 108 13.22 21.04 8.85
N LEU A 109 13.07 22.36 8.98
CA LEU A 109 13.06 23.28 7.85
C LEU A 109 14.37 23.24 7.04
N GLU A 110 15.52 23.17 7.70
CA GLU A 110 16.82 23.18 7.03
C GLU A 110 16.99 21.93 6.16
N GLU A 111 16.67 20.76 6.69
CA GLU A 111 16.65 19.50 5.95
C GLU A 111 15.65 19.54 4.79
N ALA A 112 14.43 20.06 5.02
CA ALA A 112 13.43 20.16 3.97
C ALA A 112 13.87 21.05 2.80
N MET A 113 14.59 22.12 3.10
CA MET A 113 15.19 22.98 2.08
C MET A 113 16.27 22.26 1.26
N LEU A 114 17.13 21.48 1.91
CA LEU A 114 18.13 20.67 1.23
C LEU A 114 17.52 19.57 0.38
N VAL A 115 16.48 18.90 0.89
CA VAL A 115 15.74 17.88 0.16
C VAL A 115 14.98 18.50 -1.03
N SER A 116 14.36 19.67 -0.86
CA SER A 116 13.64 20.34 -1.95
C SER A 116 14.56 20.72 -3.12
N ASP A 117 15.81 21.08 -2.84
CA ASP A 117 16.81 21.39 -3.88
C ASP A 117 17.20 20.12 -4.68
N LYS A 118 17.09 18.92 -4.08
CA LYS A 118 17.36 17.63 -4.75
C LYS A 118 16.14 17.10 -5.51
N VAL A 119 14.95 17.21 -4.89
CA VAL A 119 13.70 16.71 -5.47
C VAL A 119 13.26 17.58 -6.64
N GLY A 120 13.47 18.90 -6.54
CA GLY A 120 13.02 19.87 -7.53
C GLY A 120 11.53 20.20 -7.40
N PHE A 121 11.12 21.36 -7.96
CA PHE A 121 9.72 21.78 -7.92
C PHE A 121 8.99 21.43 -9.22
N PRO A 122 7.66 21.11 -9.17
CA PRO A 122 6.83 20.99 -7.98
C PRO A 122 7.03 19.63 -7.28
N PHE A 123 6.72 19.59 -5.98
CA PHE A 123 6.66 18.35 -5.21
C PHE A 123 5.46 18.36 -4.24
N VAL A 124 5.02 17.18 -3.84
CA VAL A 124 4.04 17.00 -2.78
C VAL A 124 4.77 16.94 -1.44
N VAL A 125 4.29 17.71 -0.47
CA VAL A 125 4.75 17.60 0.91
C VAL A 125 3.64 16.99 1.75
N ARG A 126 4.00 16.05 2.63
CA ARG A 126 3.05 15.38 3.52
C ARG A 126 3.71 14.95 4.83
N PRO A 127 3.04 15.05 5.98
CA PRO A 127 3.52 14.49 7.23
C PRO A 127 3.53 12.96 7.18
N SER A 128 4.50 12.31 7.84
CA SER A 128 4.64 10.84 7.83
C SER A 128 3.50 10.10 8.54
N TYR A 129 2.77 10.75 9.44
CA TYR A 129 1.79 10.10 10.32
C TYR A 129 0.39 10.73 10.30
N VAL A 130 -0.03 11.31 9.19
CA VAL A 130 -1.39 11.88 9.08
C VAL A 130 -2.28 10.96 8.26
N LEU A 131 -3.35 10.46 8.90
CA LEU A 131 -4.42 9.69 8.26
C LEU A 131 -5.35 10.63 7.46
N GLY A 132 -5.70 10.23 6.23
CA GLY A 132 -6.80 10.81 5.50
C GLY A 132 -6.49 12.09 4.71
N GLY A 133 -5.28 12.26 4.15
CA GLY A 133 -4.97 13.35 3.21
C GLY A 133 -4.98 14.77 3.82
N ARG A 134 -5.17 14.91 5.13
CA ARG A 134 -5.02 16.19 5.82
C ARG A 134 -3.56 16.60 5.82
N ALA A 135 -3.31 17.87 5.49
CA ALA A 135 -2.00 18.48 5.42
C ALA A 135 -1.06 17.93 4.31
N MET A 136 -1.61 17.40 3.21
CA MET A 136 -0.85 17.27 1.96
C MET A 136 -1.02 18.54 1.14
N ASP A 137 0.08 19.05 0.59
CA ASP A 137 0.03 20.21 -0.31
C ASP A 137 1.05 20.05 -1.45
N ILE A 138 0.77 20.70 -2.58
CA ILE A 138 1.69 20.75 -3.71
C ILE A 138 2.46 22.06 -3.62
N VAL A 139 3.77 21.93 -3.45
CA VAL A 139 4.69 23.06 -3.31
C VAL A 139 5.30 23.37 -4.67
N TYR A 140 5.04 24.58 -5.18
CA TYR A 140 5.54 25.03 -6.48
C TYR A 140 6.82 25.86 -6.39
N LYS A 141 7.10 26.44 -5.23
CA LYS A 141 8.27 27.30 -5.00
C LYS A 141 8.68 27.31 -3.53
N LYS A 142 9.91 27.73 -3.29
CA LYS A 142 10.56 27.71 -1.97
C LYS A 142 9.78 28.44 -0.87
N SER A 143 9.17 29.60 -1.19
CA SER A 143 8.35 30.35 -0.24
C SER A 143 7.11 29.61 0.23
N ASP A 144 6.56 28.72 -0.59
CA ASP A 144 5.38 27.94 -0.26
C ASP A 144 5.75 26.82 0.73
N LEU A 145 6.95 26.23 0.58
CA LEU A 145 7.50 25.26 1.52
C LEU A 145 7.70 25.85 2.92
N GLU A 146 8.25 27.06 3.01
CA GLU A 146 8.44 27.78 4.27
C GLU A 146 7.11 27.97 5.01
N ASN A 147 6.07 28.41 4.30
CA ASN A 147 4.74 28.62 4.87
C ASN A 147 4.13 27.28 5.34
N TYR A 148 4.21 26.24 4.50
CA TYR A 148 3.70 24.93 4.84
C TYR A 148 4.38 24.34 6.08
N LEU A 149 5.70 24.43 6.17
CA LEU A 149 6.45 23.87 7.30
C LEU A 149 6.18 24.62 8.61
N VAL A 150 5.93 25.92 8.55
CA VAL A 150 5.51 26.68 9.74
C VAL A 150 4.17 26.16 10.28
N GLU A 151 3.22 25.84 9.40
CA GLU A 151 1.92 25.26 9.78
C GLU A 151 2.06 23.78 10.20
N ALA A 152 2.81 22.99 9.47
CA ALA A 152 2.98 21.55 9.73
C ALA A 152 3.80 21.28 11.00
N VAL A 153 4.87 22.06 11.26
CA VAL A 153 5.68 21.95 12.48
C VAL A 153 4.89 22.39 13.71
N GLN A 154 3.96 23.35 13.57
CA GLN A 154 3.04 23.69 14.67
C GLN A 154 2.02 22.60 14.97
N ALA A 155 1.67 21.78 13.97
CA ALA A 155 0.72 20.68 14.10
C ALA A 155 1.33 19.38 14.64
N SER A 156 2.66 19.19 14.50
CA SER A 156 3.32 17.97 14.97
C SER A 156 4.78 18.25 15.36
N GLU A 157 5.04 18.44 16.63
CA GLU A 157 6.36 18.84 17.18
C GLU A 157 7.53 17.90 16.87
N LYS A 158 7.38 16.75 16.21
CA LYS A 158 8.47 15.78 15.94
C LYS A 158 8.26 14.83 14.75
N SER A 159 7.25 15.00 13.93
CA SER A 159 7.03 14.04 12.84
C SER A 159 7.78 14.45 11.58
N PRO A 160 8.52 13.52 10.97
CA PRO A 160 9.18 13.80 9.70
C PRO A 160 8.14 14.11 8.61
N VAL A 161 8.50 15.00 7.70
CA VAL A 161 7.74 15.31 6.49
C VAL A 161 8.41 14.65 5.28
N LEU A 162 7.59 14.15 4.37
CA LEU A 162 8.05 13.62 3.10
C LEU A 162 7.85 14.65 2.01
N LEU A 163 8.83 14.72 1.13
CA LEU A 163 8.81 15.51 -0.08
C LEU A 163 8.91 14.55 -1.26
N ASP A 164 7.85 14.44 -2.05
CA ASP A 164 7.78 13.53 -3.20
C ASP A 164 7.62 14.35 -4.48
N GLY A 165 8.48 14.16 -5.48
CA GLY A 165 8.40 14.84 -6.77
C GLY A 165 7.01 14.67 -7.40
N PHE A 166 6.38 15.78 -7.76
CA PHE A 166 5.04 15.77 -8.35
C PHE A 166 5.11 15.49 -9.86
N LEU A 167 4.45 14.42 -10.28
CA LEU A 167 4.33 14.06 -11.69
C LEU A 167 3.06 14.70 -12.26
N ASN A 168 3.24 15.75 -13.05
CA ASN A 168 2.12 16.40 -13.73
C ASN A 168 1.63 15.56 -14.91
N GLN A 169 0.31 15.44 -15.07
CA GLN A 169 -0.33 14.68 -16.16
C GLN A 169 0.09 13.20 -16.24
N ALA A 170 0.38 12.58 -15.09
CA ALA A 170 0.65 11.16 -15.03
C ALA A 170 -0.60 10.33 -15.33
N ILE A 171 -0.40 9.16 -15.94
CA ILE A 171 -1.40 8.12 -16.05
C ILE A 171 -1.19 7.17 -14.89
N GLU A 172 -2.24 6.94 -14.10
CA GLU A 172 -2.21 5.99 -12.99
C GLU A 172 -2.59 4.60 -13.46
N ILE A 173 -1.86 3.60 -13.00
CA ILE A 173 -2.11 2.20 -13.30
C ILE A 173 -1.98 1.37 -12.04
N ASP A 174 -2.82 0.34 -11.91
CA ASP A 174 -2.69 -0.71 -10.92
C ASP A 174 -2.29 -2.01 -11.61
N ILE A 175 -1.43 -2.80 -10.98
CA ILE A 175 -0.99 -4.08 -11.51
C ILE A 175 -1.22 -5.15 -10.45
N GLU A 176 -2.06 -6.12 -10.78
CA GLU A 176 -2.35 -7.25 -9.92
C GLU A 176 -1.47 -8.44 -10.29
N ALA A 177 -0.74 -8.96 -9.33
CA ALA A 177 0.16 -10.10 -9.54
C ALA A 177 0.11 -11.09 -8.39
N VAL A 178 0.39 -12.35 -8.69
CA VAL A 178 0.54 -13.43 -7.72
C VAL A 178 1.89 -14.11 -7.92
N CYS A 179 2.60 -14.39 -6.83
CA CYS A 179 3.89 -15.05 -6.84
C CYS A 179 3.87 -16.26 -5.89
N ASP A 180 4.45 -17.38 -6.32
CA ASP A 180 4.66 -18.58 -5.50
C ASP A 180 6.09 -18.69 -4.94
N GLY A 181 6.92 -17.66 -5.16
CA GLY A 181 8.33 -17.62 -4.80
C GLY A 181 9.29 -17.98 -5.94
N GLU A 182 8.78 -18.58 -7.03
CA GLU A 182 9.56 -18.92 -8.22
C GLU A 182 8.98 -18.33 -9.50
N HIS A 183 7.65 -18.26 -9.57
CA HIS A 183 6.92 -17.81 -10.74
C HIS A 183 5.98 -16.67 -10.39
N VAL A 184 5.94 -15.65 -11.25
CA VAL A 184 5.04 -14.52 -11.11
C VAL A 184 4.04 -14.53 -12.26
N VAL A 185 2.77 -14.49 -11.92
CA VAL A 185 1.67 -14.33 -12.86
C VAL A 185 1.05 -12.95 -12.66
N ILE A 186 1.07 -12.14 -13.71
CA ILE A 186 0.35 -10.86 -13.74
C ILE A 186 -1.09 -11.16 -14.14
N GLY A 187 -2.01 -10.91 -13.23
CA GLY A 187 -3.44 -11.12 -13.43
C GLY A 187 -4.08 -10.02 -14.27
N GLY A 188 -3.56 -8.81 -14.19
CA GLY A 188 -4.03 -7.68 -14.96
C GLY A 188 -3.21 -6.40 -14.77
N ILE A 189 -3.26 -5.54 -15.77
CA ILE A 189 -2.78 -4.16 -15.72
C ILE A 189 -4.00 -3.28 -15.96
N LEU A 190 -4.37 -2.50 -14.96
CA LEU A 190 -5.55 -1.65 -14.97
C LEU A 190 -5.11 -0.21 -15.15
N GLN A 191 -5.65 0.47 -16.17
CA GLN A 191 -5.41 1.89 -16.38
C GLN A 191 -6.57 2.69 -15.81
N HIS A 192 -6.29 3.66 -14.94
CA HIS A 192 -7.29 4.57 -14.40
C HIS A 192 -7.85 5.48 -15.49
N ILE A 193 -9.15 5.75 -15.41
CA ILE A 193 -9.85 6.69 -16.31
C ILE A 193 -9.78 8.09 -15.72
N GLU A 194 -9.87 8.20 -14.40
CA GLU A 194 -9.71 9.43 -13.66
C GLU A 194 -8.25 9.90 -13.66
N GLN A 195 -8.07 11.16 -13.33
CA GLN A 195 -6.73 11.76 -13.22
C GLN A 195 -5.94 11.14 -12.07
N ALA A 196 -4.64 10.98 -12.26
CA ALA A 196 -3.74 10.51 -11.22
C ALA A 196 -3.84 11.35 -9.93
N GLY A 197 -3.84 10.64 -8.80
CA GLY A 197 -4.03 11.22 -7.46
C GLY A 197 -5.46 11.13 -6.93
N ILE A 198 -6.43 10.65 -7.71
CA ILE A 198 -7.73 10.23 -7.21
C ILE A 198 -7.57 8.83 -6.62
N HIS A 199 -8.13 8.62 -5.41
CA HIS A 199 -8.02 7.34 -4.73
C HIS A 199 -8.54 6.19 -5.63
N SER A 200 -7.80 5.08 -5.70
CA SER A 200 -8.12 3.95 -6.58
C SER A 200 -9.53 3.38 -6.36
N GLY A 201 -10.02 3.40 -5.12
CA GLY A 201 -11.39 3.00 -4.79
C GLY A 201 -12.50 3.89 -5.36
N ASP A 202 -12.15 5.13 -5.78
CA ASP A 202 -13.05 6.12 -6.37
C ASP A 202 -12.83 6.28 -7.89
N SER A 203 -11.92 5.49 -8.46
CA SER A 203 -11.56 5.54 -9.88
C SER A 203 -12.12 4.35 -10.64
N ALA A 204 -12.63 4.59 -11.84
CA ALA A 204 -12.92 3.53 -12.79
C ALA A 204 -11.64 3.11 -13.51
N CYS A 205 -11.50 1.83 -13.82
CA CYS A 205 -10.33 1.28 -14.48
C CYS A 205 -10.69 0.56 -15.77
N SER A 206 -9.80 0.67 -16.77
CA SER A 206 -9.87 -0.09 -18.00
C SER A 206 -8.93 -1.29 -17.93
N LEU A 207 -9.44 -2.47 -18.22
CA LEU A 207 -8.68 -3.71 -18.36
C LEU A 207 -9.02 -4.37 -19.71
N PRO A 208 -8.08 -4.50 -20.65
CA PRO A 208 -6.69 -4.05 -20.60
C PRO A 208 -6.52 -2.52 -20.66
N PRO A 209 -5.30 -1.99 -20.45
CA PRO A 209 -4.99 -0.58 -20.66
C PRO A 209 -5.31 -0.13 -22.08
N TYR A 210 -5.86 1.06 -22.24
CA TYR A 210 -6.32 1.55 -23.55
C TYR A 210 -5.38 2.55 -24.22
N SER A 211 -4.46 3.18 -23.47
CA SER A 211 -3.58 4.22 -24.02
C SER A 211 -2.09 3.97 -23.74
N LEU A 212 -1.72 2.91 -23.02
CA LEU A 212 -0.33 2.56 -22.80
C LEU A 212 0.28 1.90 -24.05
N SER A 213 1.55 2.23 -24.32
CA SER A 213 2.30 1.52 -25.37
C SER A 213 2.74 0.12 -24.90
N GLU A 214 3.01 -0.76 -25.86
CA GLU A 214 3.50 -2.11 -25.57
C GLU A 214 4.83 -2.08 -24.77
N GLU A 215 5.70 -1.10 -25.06
CA GLU A 215 6.98 -0.93 -24.36
C GLU A 215 6.76 -0.59 -22.87
N VAL A 216 5.79 0.27 -22.56
CA VAL A 216 5.45 0.61 -21.15
C VAL A 216 4.86 -0.60 -20.46
N ILE A 217 3.97 -1.33 -21.09
CA ILE A 217 3.37 -2.56 -20.55
C ILE A 217 4.45 -3.60 -20.22
N GLU A 218 5.42 -3.78 -21.10
CA GLU A 218 6.54 -4.70 -20.87
C GLU A 218 7.44 -4.19 -19.72
N GLU A 219 7.80 -2.90 -19.72
CA GLU A 219 8.62 -2.30 -18.67
C GLU A 219 8.00 -2.51 -17.29
N VAL A 220 6.73 -2.15 -17.11
CA VAL A 220 6.05 -2.30 -15.80
C VAL A 220 5.88 -3.78 -15.42
N SER A 221 5.69 -4.66 -16.40
CA SER A 221 5.61 -6.10 -16.16
C SER A 221 6.93 -6.67 -15.63
N VAL A 222 8.07 -6.22 -16.16
CA VAL A 222 9.40 -6.60 -15.67
C VAL A 222 9.62 -6.06 -14.26
N MET A 223 9.24 -4.80 -13.98
CA MET A 223 9.35 -4.19 -12.65
C MET A 223 8.55 -4.98 -11.61
N VAL A 224 7.28 -5.32 -11.90
CA VAL A 224 6.43 -6.08 -10.99
C VAL A 224 6.99 -7.47 -10.72
N LYS A 225 7.48 -8.18 -11.74
CA LYS A 225 8.14 -9.48 -11.55
C LYS A 225 9.37 -9.38 -10.65
N SER A 226 10.19 -8.33 -10.82
CA SER A 226 11.36 -8.11 -9.96
C SER A 226 10.97 -7.86 -8.50
N ILE A 227 9.92 -7.07 -8.27
CA ILE A 227 9.40 -6.80 -6.92
C ILE A 227 8.86 -8.07 -6.27
N ALA A 228 8.12 -8.88 -7.02
CA ALA A 228 7.43 -10.04 -6.47
C ALA A 228 8.37 -11.23 -6.15
N LEU A 229 9.55 -11.30 -6.78
CA LEU A 229 10.52 -12.37 -6.58
C LEU A 229 11.59 -12.07 -5.51
N GLU A 230 11.76 -10.81 -5.13
CA GLU A 230 12.75 -10.38 -4.12
C GLU A 230 12.16 -10.35 -2.72
#